data_ae951942426398bac9be3e0f27bb54c0
#
_entry.id   ae951942426398bac9be3e0f27bb54c0
#
_cell.length_a   1.000
_cell.length_b   1.000
_cell.length_c   1.000
_cell.angle_alpha   90.00
_cell.angle_beta   90.00
_cell.angle_gamma   90.00
#
_symmetry.space_group_name_H-M   'P 1'
#
loop_
_entity.id
_entity.type
_entity.pdbx_description
1 polymer ?
#
loop_
_entity_poly.entity_id
_entity_poly.type
_entity_poly.pdbx_seq_one_letter_code
_entity_poly.pdbx_strand_id
1 'polypeptide(L)'
;SGTGEITHSVLAEWGLDVSAPVPSHEPTLTDRLLDYAHKLGIRVPCHLPSGSMPAEFWERFPDAKKLVMQWSEYAPYTQLHPSDPLYKRFMVDFVRHYRERYGSDHLYIAEFASESRILEGAENVQEARIQFVKAISEALSEADPDGTWVPSSWSFDLSADDPGNPWQANWTVEQVREYLDAATYPLIVWDTWSEEAAKYERTDYFYGHPWAFSVLHCFGGETYLLGNVKELIRRAHALGENPQEVGCVGFNVVPENSDYNSFYFELAARLQWNPRAVDLDEYVQKYCRLRYGPQYVAATEPVWRLLVETVYGEDSGTVKIIMDPLYWFRPDLRLLAGWPEDDERVIPMWRRRSEFIPKLRRAAELLLAAGNLVGENNMARRDLVDIARQWIAERFNQALIGARDAFLAGNGGELARLEPICLTLLDDQARLLASWPAYRLSRQVAQVRDEYPDPVKAVKLLHVWCNPVEGQESVPLRDYYRMDLDELVADYYKPRVAAYFALLRDKCAAGRTTVTDEEFDAVYAPVERAFVAAPLCPLPDDEDPTDVVQDLLEDNVE
;
A
#
# COMPACT_ATOMS: atom_id res chain seq x y z
N SER A 1 -3.90 1.80 17.91
CA SER A 1 -3.01 2.84 18.45
C SER A 1 -3.59 3.54 19.70
N GLY A 2 -4.86 3.36 20.01
CA GLY A 2 -5.54 4.06 21.12
C GLY A 2 -5.74 5.57 20.93
N THR A 3 -5.40 6.10 19.76
CA THR A 3 -5.43 7.54 19.50
C THR A 3 -6.84 8.13 19.60
N GLY A 4 -7.85 7.40 19.10
CA GLY A 4 -9.25 7.82 19.15
C GLY A 4 -9.76 7.95 20.59
N GLU A 5 -9.56 6.92 21.42
CA GLU A 5 -9.95 6.93 22.85
C GLU A 5 -9.31 8.08 23.61
N ILE A 6 -8.00 8.30 23.44
CA ILE A 6 -7.28 9.35 24.13
C ILE A 6 -7.70 10.75 23.65
N THR A 7 -7.90 10.94 22.35
CA THR A 7 -8.42 12.20 21.80
C THR A 7 -9.76 12.56 22.43
N HIS A 8 -10.69 11.60 22.52
CA HIS A 8 -11.99 11.80 23.18
C HIS A 8 -11.84 12.15 24.65
N SER A 9 -10.94 11.47 25.37
CA SER A 9 -10.69 11.75 26.79
C SER A 9 -10.21 13.18 27.01
N VAL A 10 -9.26 13.66 26.19
CA VAL A 10 -8.75 15.03 26.29
C VAL A 10 -9.84 16.06 25.95
N LEU A 11 -10.60 15.85 24.89
CA LEU A 11 -11.66 16.78 24.49
C LEU A 11 -12.79 16.82 25.52
N ALA A 12 -13.13 15.69 26.14
CA ALA A 12 -14.10 15.62 27.24
C ALA A 12 -13.61 16.40 28.47
N GLU A 13 -12.32 16.30 28.85
CA GLU A 13 -11.74 17.11 29.93
C GLU A 13 -11.80 18.61 29.63
N TRP A 14 -11.69 18.99 28.34
CA TRP A 14 -11.84 20.37 27.90
C TRP A 14 -13.32 20.84 27.84
N GLY A 15 -14.26 19.97 28.24
CA GLY A 15 -15.70 20.27 28.30
C GLY A 15 -16.40 20.18 26.94
N LEU A 16 -15.87 19.38 26.03
CA LEU A 16 -16.44 19.13 24.72
C LEU A 16 -17.17 17.77 24.71
N ASP A 17 -18.42 17.77 24.25
CA ASP A 17 -19.18 16.56 23.97
C ASP A 17 -18.97 16.19 22.50
N VAL A 18 -18.06 15.24 22.24
CA VAL A 18 -17.71 14.85 20.88
C VAL A 18 -18.56 13.67 20.46
N SER A 19 -19.38 13.87 19.44
CA SER A 19 -20.36 12.89 18.95
C SER A 19 -19.75 11.73 18.13
N ALA A 20 -18.50 11.85 17.67
CA ALA A 20 -17.84 10.79 16.89
C ALA A 20 -17.54 9.58 17.79
N PRO A 21 -18.07 8.38 17.50
CA PRO A 21 -17.86 7.22 18.34
C PRO A 21 -16.41 6.72 18.22
N VAL A 22 -15.80 6.36 19.36
CA VAL A 22 -14.60 5.52 19.38
C VAL A 22 -15.03 4.10 19.08
N PRO A 23 -14.39 3.39 18.15
CA PRO A 23 -14.71 1.99 17.91
C PRO A 23 -14.62 1.17 19.20
N SER A 24 -15.65 0.43 19.53
CA SER A 24 -15.77 -0.26 20.83
C SER A 24 -14.66 -1.29 21.10
N HIS A 25 -14.03 -1.80 20.05
CA HIS A 25 -12.92 -2.76 20.13
C HIS A 25 -11.55 -2.09 20.26
N GLU A 26 -11.42 -0.77 19.98
CA GLU A 26 -10.12 -0.08 19.97
C GLU A 26 -9.36 -0.21 21.30
N PRO A 27 -9.92 0.08 22.48
CA PRO A 27 -9.18 -0.04 23.73
C PRO A 27 -8.67 -1.45 23.98
N THR A 28 -9.53 -2.45 23.81
CA THR A 28 -9.19 -3.86 24.03
C THR A 28 -8.12 -4.35 23.05
N LEU A 29 -8.21 -3.94 21.79
CA LEU A 29 -7.21 -4.30 20.78
C LEU A 29 -5.87 -3.65 21.10
N THR A 30 -5.85 -2.37 21.45
CA THR A 30 -4.64 -1.64 21.84
C THR A 30 -3.97 -2.29 23.04
N ASP A 31 -4.70 -2.60 24.10
CA ASP A 31 -4.17 -3.29 25.29
C ASP A 31 -3.51 -4.64 24.92
N ARG A 32 -4.17 -5.44 24.08
CA ARG A 32 -3.65 -6.75 23.64
C ARG A 32 -2.41 -6.62 22.79
N LEU A 33 -2.36 -5.65 21.87
CA LEU A 33 -1.22 -5.41 20.99
C LEU A 33 0.00 -4.93 21.80
N LEU A 34 -0.18 -3.99 22.73
CA LEU A 34 0.88 -3.51 23.61
C LEU A 34 1.44 -4.63 24.49
N ASP A 35 0.55 -5.37 25.16
CA ASP A 35 0.94 -6.51 26.00
C ASP A 35 1.75 -7.56 25.21
N TYR A 36 1.32 -7.87 23.99
CA TYR A 36 2.01 -8.83 23.12
C TYR A 36 3.36 -8.30 22.63
N ALA A 37 3.42 -7.04 22.19
CA ALA A 37 4.65 -6.40 21.74
C ALA A 37 5.69 -6.36 22.88
N HIS A 38 5.29 -5.93 24.09
CA HIS A 38 6.16 -5.86 25.24
C HIS A 38 6.68 -7.24 25.68
N LYS A 39 5.87 -8.30 25.58
CA LYS A 39 6.33 -9.70 25.80
C LYS A 39 7.42 -10.14 24.83
N LEU A 40 7.44 -9.56 23.64
CA LEU A 40 8.49 -9.79 22.63
C LEU A 40 9.67 -8.82 22.74
N GLY A 41 9.66 -7.89 23.69
CA GLY A 41 10.66 -6.84 23.82
C GLY A 41 10.57 -5.74 22.73
N ILE A 42 9.41 -5.61 22.09
CA ILE A 42 9.16 -4.62 21.04
C ILE A 42 8.62 -3.34 21.70
N ARG A 43 9.21 -2.21 21.35
CA ARG A 43 8.73 -0.87 21.70
C ARG A 43 7.71 -0.40 20.67
N VAL A 44 6.60 0.16 21.14
CA VAL A 44 5.49 0.61 20.28
C VAL A 44 5.41 2.12 20.30
N PRO A 45 5.57 2.81 19.15
CA PRO A 45 5.44 4.25 19.10
C PRO A 45 3.98 4.69 19.28
N CYS A 46 3.81 5.79 19.99
CA CYS A 46 2.53 6.49 20.08
C CYS A 46 2.37 7.42 18.86
N HIS A 47 1.29 7.27 18.11
CA HIS A 47 0.91 8.22 17.07
C HIS A 47 0.18 9.40 17.71
N LEU A 48 0.73 10.60 17.55
CA LEU A 48 0.08 11.83 17.99
C LEU A 48 -0.98 12.27 16.96
N PRO A 49 -2.06 12.88 17.41
CA PRO A 49 -3.06 13.42 16.51
C PRO A 49 -2.49 14.61 15.70
N SER A 50 -2.99 14.81 14.49
CA SER A 50 -2.54 15.93 13.63
C SER A 50 -2.96 17.31 14.14
N GLY A 51 -3.92 17.38 15.05
CA GLY A 51 -4.55 18.61 15.50
C GLY A 51 -5.85 18.95 14.76
N SER A 52 -6.39 18.01 13.98
CA SER A 52 -7.76 18.15 13.44
C SER A 52 -8.76 18.17 14.58
N MET A 53 -9.67 19.16 14.56
CA MET A 53 -10.61 19.41 15.64
C MET A 53 -12.05 19.32 15.15
N PRO A 54 -12.98 18.77 15.97
CA PRO A 54 -14.40 18.69 15.64
C PRO A 54 -15.07 20.08 15.66
N ALA A 55 -16.26 20.17 15.11
CA ALA A 55 -17.00 21.45 15.01
C ALA A 55 -17.22 22.10 16.36
N GLU A 56 -17.53 21.31 17.39
CA GLU A 56 -17.77 21.73 18.77
C GLU A 56 -16.55 22.44 19.39
N PHE A 57 -15.35 22.07 18.97
CA PHE A 57 -14.13 22.74 19.39
C PHE A 57 -14.11 24.22 18.93
N TRP A 58 -14.45 24.46 17.66
CA TRP A 58 -14.45 25.82 17.09
C TRP A 58 -15.55 26.70 17.67
N GLU A 59 -16.65 26.12 18.11
CA GLU A 59 -17.69 26.83 18.85
C GLU A 59 -17.22 27.23 20.25
N ARG A 60 -16.47 26.34 20.90
CA ARG A 60 -15.95 26.57 22.28
C ARG A 60 -14.76 27.50 22.32
N PHE A 61 -13.92 27.48 21.28
CA PHE A 61 -12.69 28.27 21.14
C PHE A 61 -12.71 29.10 19.85
N PRO A 62 -13.60 30.08 19.70
CA PRO A 62 -13.79 30.80 18.43
C PRO A 62 -12.58 31.62 17.99
N ASP A 63 -11.72 32.03 18.94
CA ASP A 63 -10.51 32.82 18.68
C ASP A 63 -9.27 31.94 18.35
N ALA A 64 -9.40 30.61 18.40
CA ALA A 64 -8.30 29.70 18.10
C ALA A 64 -7.88 29.82 16.63
N LYS A 65 -6.58 29.90 16.41
CA LYS A 65 -6.03 29.92 15.04
C LYS A 65 -6.21 28.58 14.35
N LYS A 66 -6.69 28.61 13.13
CA LYS A 66 -6.94 27.40 12.34
C LYS A 66 -6.26 27.41 10.98
N LEU A 67 -5.97 26.21 10.50
CA LEU A 67 -5.63 25.94 9.11
C LEU A 67 -6.83 25.29 8.43
N VAL A 68 -7.07 25.63 7.18
CA VAL A 68 -7.96 24.87 6.30
C VAL A 68 -7.08 23.98 5.45
N MET A 69 -7.29 22.69 5.60
CA MET A 69 -6.50 21.63 4.97
C MET A 69 -7.35 20.90 3.93
N GLN A 70 -6.70 20.37 2.92
CA GLN A 70 -7.36 19.48 1.97
C GLN A 70 -6.44 18.31 1.61
N TRP A 71 -6.96 17.10 1.77
CA TRP A 71 -6.31 15.88 1.30
C TRP A 71 -6.90 15.48 -0.05
N SER A 72 -6.06 15.48 -1.07
CA SER A 72 -6.50 15.22 -2.43
C SER A 72 -7.70 16.08 -2.84
N GLU A 73 -8.72 15.49 -3.44
CA GLU A 73 -9.97 16.14 -3.86
C GLU A 73 -11.11 15.98 -2.84
N TYR A 74 -10.84 15.46 -1.64
CA TYR A 74 -11.84 15.40 -0.58
C TYR A 74 -12.22 16.79 -0.07
N ALA A 75 -13.36 16.86 0.62
CA ALA A 75 -13.82 18.10 1.23
C ALA A 75 -12.75 18.67 2.19
N PRO A 76 -12.51 19.98 2.17
CA PRO A 76 -11.60 20.61 3.12
C PRO A 76 -12.02 20.36 4.58
N TYR A 77 -11.01 20.23 5.45
CA TYR A 77 -11.19 20.06 6.88
C TYR A 77 -10.36 21.10 7.66
N THR A 78 -10.68 21.30 8.93
CA THR A 78 -10.00 22.29 9.77
C THR A 78 -9.07 21.64 10.78
N GLN A 79 -7.88 22.22 10.91
CA GLN A 79 -6.84 21.80 11.85
C GLN A 79 -6.43 23.01 12.71
N LEU A 80 -6.12 22.77 13.98
CA LEU A 80 -5.58 23.77 14.88
C LEU A 80 -4.19 24.20 14.40
N HIS A 81 -3.97 25.52 14.32
CA HIS A 81 -2.70 26.04 13.83
C HIS A 81 -1.57 25.77 14.85
N PRO A 82 -0.39 25.27 14.45
CA PRO A 82 0.68 24.93 15.39
C PRO A 82 1.19 26.11 16.25
N SER A 83 1.01 27.35 15.80
CA SER A 83 1.35 28.54 16.60
C SER A 83 0.30 28.90 17.65
N ASP A 84 -0.86 28.24 17.67
CA ASP A 84 -1.85 28.48 18.72
C ASP A 84 -1.42 27.81 20.02
N PRO A 85 -1.48 28.49 21.17
CA PRO A 85 -1.14 27.85 22.45
C PRO A 85 -1.97 26.59 22.76
N LEU A 86 -3.20 26.51 22.25
CA LEU A 86 -4.05 25.32 22.42
C LEU A 86 -3.50 24.11 21.70
N TYR A 87 -2.73 24.28 20.61
CA TYR A 87 -2.10 23.16 19.92
C TYR A 87 -1.09 22.45 20.84
N LYS A 88 -0.14 23.20 21.40
CA LYS A 88 0.83 22.64 22.36
C LYS A 88 0.12 22.01 23.56
N ARG A 89 -0.86 22.70 24.14
CA ARG A 89 -1.63 22.20 25.28
C ARG A 89 -2.31 20.87 24.93
N PHE A 90 -2.95 20.78 23.76
CA PHE A 90 -3.60 19.55 23.31
C PHE A 90 -2.61 18.37 23.19
N MET A 91 -1.42 18.61 22.62
CA MET A 91 -0.39 17.57 22.50
C MET A 91 0.15 17.14 23.88
N VAL A 92 0.36 18.07 24.82
CA VAL A 92 0.76 17.76 26.20
C VAL A 92 -0.29 16.91 26.91
N ASP A 93 -1.55 17.32 26.85
CA ASP A 93 -2.66 16.62 27.51
C ASP A 93 -2.84 15.23 26.86
N PHE A 94 -2.74 15.13 25.53
CA PHE A 94 -2.79 13.85 24.82
C PHE A 94 -1.70 12.87 25.27
N VAL A 95 -0.45 13.32 25.30
CA VAL A 95 0.68 12.45 25.70
C VAL A 95 0.54 12.02 27.16
N ARG A 96 0.09 12.91 28.05
CA ARG A 96 -0.16 12.57 29.47
C ARG A 96 -1.24 11.52 29.61
N HIS A 97 -2.41 11.70 28.97
CA HIS A 97 -3.52 10.73 28.98
C HIS A 97 -3.09 9.38 28.37
N TYR A 98 -2.35 9.42 27.26
CA TYR A 98 -1.85 8.19 26.65
C TYR A 98 -0.94 7.41 27.62
N ARG A 99 0.02 8.12 28.24
CA ARG A 99 0.95 7.51 29.20
C ARG A 99 0.24 6.96 30.44
N GLU A 100 -0.78 7.66 30.94
CA GLU A 100 -1.58 7.18 32.07
C GLU A 100 -2.39 5.93 31.71
N ARG A 101 -2.93 5.87 30.50
CA ARG A 101 -3.79 4.78 30.05
C ARG A 101 -3.02 3.55 29.55
N TYR A 102 -1.99 3.75 28.76
CA TYR A 102 -1.27 2.70 28.04
C TYR A 102 0.21 2.57 28.41
N GLY A 103 0.76 3.45 29.21
CA GLY A 103 2.19 3.55 29.41
C GLY A 103 2.92 4.31 28.29
N SER A 104 4.24 4.22 28.24
CA SER A 104 5.04 4.85 27.19
C SER A 104 6.28 4.03 26.89
N ASP A 105 6.54 3.82 25.60
CA ASP A 105 7.81 3.33 25.09
C ASP A 105 8.75 4.45 24.66
N HIS A 106 8.37 5.69 24.97
CA HIS A 106 9.15 6.90 24.72
C HIS A 106 9.45 7.14 23.23
N LEU A 107 8.53 6.72 22.33
CA LEU A 107 8.59 6.94 20.88
C LEU A 107 7.30 7.61 20.42
N TYR A 108 7.40 8.71 19.68
CA TYR A 108 6.25 9.50 19.25
C TYR A 108 6.32 9.80 17.76
N ILE A 109 5.32 9.38 17.01
CA ILE A 109 5.16 9.72 15.58
C ILE A 109 4.23 10.94 15.51
N ALA A 110 4.70 12.00 14.89
CA ALA A 110 3.90 13.19 14.62
C ALA A 110 4.30 13.76 13.26
N GLU A 111 3.30 14.08 12.45
CA GLU A 111 3.47 14.59 11.10
C GLU A 111 2.62 15.86 10.89
N PHE A 112 3.10 16.74 10.03
CA PHE A 112 2.39 17.96 9.67
C PHE A 112 2.10 18.03 8.19
N ALA A 113 0.81 18.13 7.86
CA ALA A 113 0.35 18.26 6.48
C ALA A 113 0.89 17.16 5.53
N SER A 114 1.12 15.94 6.08
CA SER A 114 1.45 14.78 5.26
C SER A 114 0.34 14.56 4.24
N GLU A 115 0.67 14.50 2.94
CA GLU A 115 -0.27 14.35 1.82
C GLU A 115 -1.37 15.43 1.71
N SER A 116 -1.34 16.47 2.55
CA SER A 116 -2.39 17.48 2.58
C SER A 116 -1.86 18.86 2.19
N ARG A 117 -2.67 19.60 1.43
CA ARG A 117 -2.41 21.00 1.10
C ARG A 117 -3.00 21.91 2.16
N ILE A 118 -2.31 22.98 2.48
CA ILE A 118 -2.85 24.09 3.30
C ILE A 118 -3.52 25.07 2.33
N LEU A 119 -4.84 25.23 2.46
CA LEU A 119 -5.62 26.13 1.62
C LEU A 119 -5.69 27.54 2.24
N GLU A 120 -5.85 27.62 3.58
CA GLU A 120 -6.00 28.89 4.29
C GLU A 120 -5.35 28.80 5.68
N GLY A 121 -5.03 29.96 6.25
CA GLY A 121 -4.56 30.11 7.63
C GLY A 121 -3.04 30.14 7.79
N ALA A 122 -2.27 29.92 6.74
CA ALA A 122 -0.83 30.12 6.71
C ALA A 122 -0.42 31.02 5.54
N GLU A 123 0.10 32.20 5.84
CA GLU A 123 0.70 33.09 4.82
C GLU A 123 2.01 32.50 4.26
N ASN A 124 2.75 31.78 5.12
CA ASN A 124 3.99 31.09 4.78
C ASN A 124 3.92 29.65 5.30
N VAL A 125 3.85 28.70 4.38
CA VAL A 125 3.75 27.26 4.69
C VAL A 125 5.00 26.77 5.44
N GLN A 126 6.19 27.22 5.07
CA GLN A 126 7.43 26.81 5.73
C GLN A 126 7.47 27.32 7.19
N GLU A 127 6.99 28.52 7.45
CA GLU A 127 6.89 29.02 8.82
C GLU A 127 5.93 28.17 9.66
N ALA A 128 4.77 27.78 9.11
CA ALA A 128 3.83 26.89 9.79
C ALA A 128 4.46 25.53 10.11
N ARG A 129 5.28 24.96 9.20
CA ARG A 129 6.07 23.75 9.41
C ARG A 129 7.06 23.89 10.57
N ILE A 130 7.81 25.00 10.62
CA ILE A 130 8.75 25.30 11.70
C ILE A 130 8.02 25.47 13.04
N GLN A 131 6.87 26.13 13.05
CA GLN A 131 6.05 26.27 14.25
C GLN A 131 5.51 24.94 14.75
N PHE A 132 5.16 24.02 13.85
CA PHE A 132 4.80 22.66 14.22
C PHE A 132 5.95 21.94 14.93
N VAL A 133 7.17 21.97 14.36
CA VAL A 133 8.35 21.34 14.97
C VAL A 133 8.61 21.87 16.37
N LYS A 134 8.53 23.20 16.54
CA LYS A 134 8.71 23.84 17.85
C LYS A 134 7.63 23.41 18.84
N ALA A 135 6.36 23.43 18.42
CA ALA A 135 5.24 23.04 19.27
C ALA A 135 5.32 21.59 19.73
N ILE A 136 5.67 20.66 18.81
CA ILE A 136 5.87 19.24 19.15
C ILE A 136 7.08 19.05 20.06
N SER A 137 8.23 19.69 19.76
CA SER A 137 9.42 19.61 20.60
C SER A 137 9.14 20.08 22.03
N GLU A 138 8.44 21.22 22.19
CA GLU A 138 8.07 21.75 23.49
C GLU A 138 7.04 20.87 24.22
N ALA A 139 6.03 20.37 23.50
CA ALA A 139 5.01 19.51 24.09
C ALA A 139 5.59 18.18 24.59
N LEU A 140 6.44 17.54 23.79
CA LEU A 140 7.10 16.29 24.16
C LEU A 140 8.11 16.52 25.32
N SER A 141 8.87 17.61 25.28
CA SER A 141 9.80 17.96 26.40
C SER A 141 9.06 18.14 27.71
N GLU A 142 7.83 18.68 27.69
CA GLU A 142 7.00 18.87 28.88
C GLU A 142 6.31 17.58 29.35
N ALA A 143 5.81 16.77 28.40
CA ALA A 143 5.00 15.59 28.73
C ALA A 143 5.82 14.32 28.93
N ASP A 144 6.94 14.17 28.21
CA ASP A 144 7.84 13.02 28.29
C ASP A 144 9.29 13.40 27.91
N PRO A 145 10.08 13.94 28.83
CA PRO A 145 11.43 14.45 28.53
C PRO A 145 12.43 13.37 28.08
N ASP A 146 12.15 12.08 28.30
CA ASP A 146 13.02 10.94 27.95
C ASP A 146 12.68 10.33 26.60
N GLY A 147 11.75 10.92 25.85
CA GLY A 147 11.26 10.36 24.60
C GLY A 147 12.04 10.79 23.36
N THR A 148 11.59 10.28 22.23
CA THR A 148 12.15 10.56 20.89
C THR A 148 11.00 10.81 19.91
N TRP A 149 11.07 11.90 19.18
CA TRP A 149 10.17 12.16 18.07
C TRP A 149 10.63 11.41 16.81
N VAL A 150 9.67 10.81 16.09
CA VAL A 150 9.93 10.05 14.87
C VAL A 150 9.16 10.71 13.72
N PRO A 151 9.70 11.77 13.08
CA PRO A 151 9.11 12.34 11.88
C PRO A 151 9.28 11.40 10.69
N SER A 152 8.22 11.24 9.89
CA SER A 152 8.28 10.48 8.64
C SER A 152 8.73 11.37 7.47
N SER A 153 9.63 10.85 6.66
CA SER A 153 10.02 11.51 5.42
C SER A 153 8.93 11.47 4.34
N TRP A 154 7.84 10.73 4.58
CA TRP A 154 6.68 10.75 3.69
C TRP A 154 6.14 12.17 3.50
N SER A 155 6.20 12.98 4.56
CA SER A 155 5.82 14.40 4.49
C SER A 155 6.74 15.26 3.62
N PHE A 156 7.98 14.81 3.32
CA PHE A 156 8.97 15.57 2.54
C PHE A 156 8.85 15.25 1.06
N ASP A 157 7.86 15.85 0.40
CA ASP A 157 7.77 15.73 -1.05
C ASP A 157 8.83 16.61 -1.74
N LEU A 158 9.89 15.96 -2.20
CA LEU A 158 11.00 16.59 -2.90
C LEU A 158 10.80 16.61 -4.43
N SER A 159 9.60 16.38 -4.91
CA SER A 159 9.24 16.45 -6.33
C SER A 159 9.01 17.89 -6.81
N ALA A 160 9.81 18.85 -6.32
CA ALA A 160 9.72 20.26 -6.70
C ALA A 160 9.81 20.51 -8.22
N ASP A 161 10.30 19.54 -8.97
CA ASP A 161 10.35 19.55 -10.43
C ASP A 161 9.01 19.09 -11.07
N ASP A 162 8.04 18.61 -10.29
CA ASP A 162 6.69 18.27 -10.72
C ASP A 162 5.65 19.18 -10.02
N PRO A 163 5.38 20.37 -10.56
CA PRO A 163 4.38 21.29 -9.99
C PRO A 163 2.95 20.77 -10.10
N GLY A 164 2.75 19.60 -10.72
CA GLY A 164 1.45 18.95 -10.93
C GLY A 164 1.08 17.90 -9.91
N ASN A 165 1.95 17.57 -8.93
CA ASN A 165 1.59 16.60 -7.90
C ASN A 165 0.51 17.18 -6.96
N PRO A 166 -0.75 16.76 -7.07
CA PRO A 166 -1.84 17.33 -6.28
C PRO A 166 -1.90 16.82 -4.83
N TRP A 167 -1.08 15.81 -4.50
CA TRP A 167 -1.19 15.05 -3.26
C TRP A 167 -0.39 15.61 -2.11
N GLN A 168 0.69 16.36 -2.38
CA GLN A 168 1.62 16.80 -1.35
C GLN A 168 2.03 18.26 -1.51
N ALA A 169 2.38 18.89 -0.41
CA ALA A 169 3.02 20.20 -0.44
C ALA A 169 4.49 20.04 -0.80
N ASN A 170 4.90 20.60 -1.92
CA ASN A 170 6.27 20.53 -2.39
C ASN A 170 7.27 21.09 -1.36
N TRP A 171 8.40 20.41 -1.22
CA TRP A 171 9.50 20.80 -0.37
C TRP A 171 10.77 21.00 -1.18
N THR A 172 11.62 21.94 -0.74
CA THR A 172 13.02 21.95 -1.15
C THR A 172 13.89 21.24 -0.11
N VAL A 173 15.08 20.81 -0.53
CA VAL A 173 16.05 20.17 0.39
C VAL A 173 16.45 21.10 1.54
N GLU A 174 16.53 22.41 1.29
CA GLU A 174 16.80 23.44 2.29
C GLU A 174 15.66 23.55 3.30
N GLN A 175 14.41 23.47 2.85
CA GLN A 175 13.24 23.50 3.72
C GLN A 175 13.19 22.27 4.65
N VAL A 176 13.59 21.09 4.16
CA VAL A 176 13.72 19.89 5.00
C VAL A 176 14.80 20.12 6.07
N ARG A 177 15.94 20.69 5.71
CA ARG A 177 17.00 21.01 6.66
C ARG A 177 16.53 21.98 7.75
N GLU A 178 15.92 23.10 7.37
CA GLU A 178 15.38 24.06 8.32
C GLU A 178 14.34 23.45 9.26
N TYR A 179 13.52 22.54 8.73
CA TYR A 179 12.51 21.83 9.52
C TYR A 179 13.14 20.92 10.57
N LEU A 180 14.10 20.10 10.19
CA LEU A 180 14.79 19.19 11.11
C LEU A 180 15.65 19.93 12.12
N ASP A 181 16.38 20.98 11.68
CA ASP A 181 17.24 21.80 12.53
C ASP A 181 16.45 22.64 13.55
N ALA A 182 15.14 22.88 13.30
CA ALA A 182 14.27 23.58 14.26
C ALA A 182 13.88 22.73 15.47
N ALA A 183 14.12 21.42 15.45
CA ALA A 183 13.79 20.52 16.54
C ALA A 183 14.74 20.72 17.73
N THR A 184 14.17 20.89 18.91
CA THR A 184 14.91 20.97 20.20
C THR A 184 14.74 19.73 21.06
N TYR A 185 14.00 18.74 20.56
CA TYR A 185 13.74 17.46 21.19
C TYR A 185 14.45 16.35 20.39
N PRO A 186 14.93 15.27 21.00
CA PRO A 186 15.57 14.18 20.26
C PRO A 186 14.67 13.63 19.16
N LEU A 187 15.23 13.40 17.97
CA LEU A 187 14.50 12.84 16.85
C LEU A 187 15.26 11.73 16.12
N ILE A 188 14.51 10.86 15.44
CA ILE A 188 15.01 9.89 14.46
C ILE A 188 14.11 10.00 13.23
N VAL A 189 14.64 10.43 12.09
CA VAL A 189 13.85 10.50 10.85
C VAL A 189 13.57 9.10 10.35
N TRP A 190 12.32 8.81 10.13
CA TRP A 190 11.90 7.59 9.48
C TRP A 190 11.82 7.82 7.97
N ASP A 191 12.84 7.35 7.21
CA ASP A 191 12.84 7.50 5.76
C ASP A 191 11.94 6.47 5.10
N THR A 192 10.66 6.80 5.02
CA THR A 192 9.64 5.96 4.41
C THR A 192 9.94 5.74 2.93
N TRP A 193 9.93 4.47 2.50
CA TRP A 193 10.17 4.09 1.11
C TRP A 193 11.63 4.31 0.63
N SER A 194 12.59 4.07 1.48
CA SER A 194 14.03 4.27 1.17
C SER A 194 14.55 3.36 0.06
N GLU A 195 13.92 2.20 -0.14
CA GLU A 195 14.36 1.24 -1.15
C GLU A 195 14.12 1.69 -2.58
N GLU A 196 13.20 2.64 -2.80
CA GLU A 196 12.87 3.14 -4.15
C GLU A 196 12.93 4.67 -4.25
N ALA A 197 12.33 5.38 -3.29
CA ALA A 197 12.28 6.85 -3.27
C ALA A 197 13.15 7.44 -2.16
N ALA A 198 14.42 7.06 -2.12
CA ALA A 198 15.39 7.37 -1.09
C ALA A 198 15.57 8.88 -0.88
N LYS A 199 14.92 9.44 0.14
CA LYS A 199 15.07 10.86 0.47
C LYS A 199 16.39 11.12 1.17
N TYR A 200 16.96 10.12 1.87
CA TYR A 200 18.28 10.23 2.49
C TYR A 200 19.39 10.58 1.47
N GLU A 201 19.31 10.07 0.23
CA GLU A 201 20.30 10.37 -0.82
C GLU A 201 20.21 11.84 -1.28
N ARG A 202 19.00 12.42 -1.29
CA ARG A 202 18.74 13.80 -1.72
C ARG A 202 19.00 14.85 -0.63
N THR A 203 19.02 14.44 0.63
CA THR A 203 19.14 15.31 1.81
C THR A 203 20.47 15.16 2.53
N ASP A 204 21.49 14.65 1.85
CA ASP A 204 22.80 14.38 2.48
C ASP A 204 22.64 13.66 3.85
N TYR A 205 21.96 12.51 3.80
CA TYR A 205 21.65 11.68 4.98
C TYR A 205 20.96 12.47 6.11
N PHE A 206 19.97 13.28 5.75
CA PHE A 206 19.22 14.14 6.69
C PHE A 206 20.11 15.08 7.49
N TYR A 207 21.18 15.60 6.85
CA TYR A 207 22.08 16.63 7.40
C TYR A 207 22.69 16.26 8.76
N GLY A 208 22.92 14.97 9.00
CA GLY A 208 23.51 14.45 10.23
C GLY A 208 22.52 14.14 11.36
N HIS A 209 21.21 14.32 11.13
CA HIS A 209 20.21 13.80 12.06
C HIS A 209 20.14 12.27 11.98
N PRO A 210 19.93 11.57 13.11
CA PRO A 210 19.70 10.12 13.08
C PRO A 210 18.49 9.78 12.22
N TRP A 211 18.60 8.71 11.44
CA TRP A 211 17.51 8.24 10.60
C TRP A 211 17.47 6.72 10.45
N ALA A 212 16.32 6.19 10.06
CA ALA A 212 16.13 4.77 9.80
C ALA A 212 15.72 4.53 8.36
N PHE A 213 16.36 3.56 7.71
CA PHE A 213 15.98 3.04 6.39
C PHE A 213 14.65 2.31 6.49
N SER A 214 13.78 2.46 5.51
CA SER A 214 12.48 1.81 5.53
C SER A 214 12.12 1.20 4.17
N VAL A 215 11.51 0.03 4.24
CA VAL A 215 10.88 -0.65 3.11
C VAL A 215 9.38 -0.42 3.19
N LEU A 216 8.77 0.13 2.14
CA LEU A 216 7.32 0.33 2.03
C LEU A 216 6.76 -0.55 0.90
N HIS A 217 5.87 -1.47 1.26
CA HIS A 217 5.30 -2.44 0.33
C HIS A 217 3.80 -2.63 0.50
N CYS A 218 3.19 -3.24 -0.51
CA CYS A 218 1.78 -3.61 -0.52
C CYS A 218 0.84 -2.40 -0.42
N PHE A 219 1.10 -1.35 -1.21
CA PHE A 219 0.25 -0.16 -1.30
C PHE A 219 -1.22 -0.53 -1.52
N GLY A 220 -2.12 0.06 -0.73
CA GLY A 220 -3.55 -0.26 -0.82
C GLY A 220 -3.88 -1.71 -0.50
N GLY A 221 -3.00 -2.45 0.17
CA GLY A 221 -3.22 -3.85 0.49
C GLY A 221 -2.89 -4.82 -0.64
N GLU A 222 -2.10 -4.42 -1.62
CA GLU A 222 -1.65 -5.25 -2.75
C GLU A 222 -1.19 -6.64 -2.32
N THR A 223 -1.60 -7.65 -3.11
CA THR A 223 -1.32 -9.05 -2.81
C THR A 223 -0.33 -9.69 -3.78
N TYR A 224 0.45 -8.89 -4.52
CA TYR A 224 1.32 -9.35 -5.58
C TYR A 224 2.75 -9.62 -5.10
N LEU A 225 3.45 -10.58 -5.74
CA LEU A 225 4.88 -10.83 -5.48
C LEU A 225 5.70 -9.80 -6.25
N LEU A 226 6.49 -9.01 -5.53
CA LEU A 226 7.31 -7.96 -6.14
C LEU A 226 8.45 -7.50 -5.23
N GLY A 227 9.42 -6.80 -5.82
CA GLY A 227 10.49 -6.12 -5.10
C GLY A 227 11.88 -6.41 -5.67
N ASN A 228 12.70 -5.39 -5.85
CA ASN A 228 14.07 -5.54 -6.32
C ASN A 228 15.00 -5.98 -5.18
N VAL A 229 15.15 -7.31 -5.01
CA VAL A 229 15.96 -7.88 -3.92
C VAL A 229 17.44 -7.57 -4.03
N LYS A 230 17.96 -7.44 -5.26
CA LYS A 230 19.38 -7.11 -5.48
C LYS A 230 19.67 -5.67 -5.08
N GLU A 231 18.79 -4.74 -5.44
CA GLU A 231 18.93 -3.34 -5.07
C GLU A 231 18.77 -3.15 -3.56
N LEU A 232 17.82 -3.83 -2.94
CA LEU A 232 17.65 -3.80 -1.49
C LEU A 232 18.93 -4.27 -0.75
N ILE A 233 19.53 -5.38 -1.19
CA ILE A 233 20.79 -5.89 -0.63
C ILE A 233 21.92 -4.88 -0.87
N ARG A 234 22.04 -4.34 -2.08
CA ARG A 234 23.09 -3.36 -2.42
C ARG A 234 23.02 -2.11 -1.53
N ARG A 235 21.80 -1.56 -1.35
CA ARG A 235 21.59 -0.38 -0.47
C ARG A 235 21.92 -0.70 0.98
N ALA A 236 21.43 -1.82 1.49
CA ALA A 236 21.70 -2.25 2.85
C ALA A 236 23.21 -2.47 3.10
N HIS A 237 23.93 -3.08 2.16
CA HIS A 237 25.38 -3.26 2.24
C HIS A 237 26.09 -1.90 2.31
N ALA A 238 25.75 -0.97 1.41
CA ALA A 238 26.38 0.36 1.38
C ALA A 238 26.17 1.12 2.71
N LEU A 239 24.96 1.10 3.25
CA LEU A 239 24.67 1.72 4.56
C LEU A 239 25.36 1.01 5.72
N GLY A 240 25.53 -0.31 5.63
CA GLY A 240 26.21 -1.13 6.65
C GLY A 240 27.73 -0.99 6.66
N GLU A 241 28.37 -0.40 5.64
CA GLU A 241 29.81 -0.16 5.62
C GLU A 241 30.23 0.91 6.63
N ASN A 242 29.52 2.05 6.66
CA ASN A 242 29.84 3.19 7.53
C ASN A 242 28.56 3.77 8.19
N PRO A 243 27.82 3.01 9.00
CA PRO A 243 26.52 3.46 9.51
C PRO A 243 26.61 4.70 10.40
N GLN A 244 27.75 4.91 11.08
CA GLN A 244 27.94 6.11 11.92
C GLN A 244 28.18 7.38 11.10
N GLU A 245 28.85 7.27 9.94
CA GLU A 245 29.11 8.41 9.07
C GLU A 245 27.82 8.90 8.40
N VAL A 246 26.93 7.97 8.03
CA VAL A 246 25.67 8.29 7.37
C VAL A 246 24.50 8.51 8.34
N GLY A 247 24.69 8.30 9.64
CA GLY A 247 23.65 8.51 10.67
C GLY A 247 22.48 7.51 10.61
N CYS A 248 22.61 6.41 9.87
CA CYS A 248 21.60 5.36 9.80
C CYS A 248 21.61 4.51 11.08
N VAL A 249 20.55 4.63 11.89
CA VAL A 249 20.47 3.96 13.20
C VAL A 249 19.59 2.71 13.18
N GLY A 250 18.93 2.40 12.08
CA GLY A 250 18.04 1.24 11.99
C GLY A 250 17.43 1.04 10.63
N PHE A 251 16.72 -0.09 10.53
CA PHE A 251 15.91 -0.48 9.38
C PHE A 251 14.48 -0.71 9.83
N ASN A 252 13.55 -0.40 8.96
CA ASN A 252 12.13 -0.53 9.21
C ASN A 252 11.42 -1.25 8.04
N VAL A 253 10.27 -1.84 8.30
CA VAL A 253 9.39 -2.44 7.29
C VAL A 253 7.98 -1.92 7.50
N VAL A 254 7.39 -1.35 6.45
CA VAL A 254 6.04 -0.80 6.43
C VAL A 254 5.20 -1.59 5.43
N PRO A 255 4.56 -2.68 5.84
CA PRO A 255 3.62 -3.37 4.97
C PRO A 255 2.23 -2.77 5.14
N GLU A 256 1.60 -2.32 4.08
CA GLU A 256 0.16 -2.03 4.11
C GLU A 256 -0.67 -3.34 4.09
N ASN A 257 -0.03 -4.45 3.70
CA ASN A 257 -0.52 -5.81 3.90
C ASN A 257 0.63 -6.74 4.29
N SER A 258 0.55 -7.37 5.47
CA SER A 258 1.60 -8.25 6.00
C SER A 258 1.45 -9.72 5.62
N ASP A 259 0.33 -10.12 5.03
CA ASP A 259 0.02 -11.53 4.76
C ASP A 259 0.67 -12.05 3.47
N TYR A 260 1.30 -11.17 2.68
CA TYR A 260 1.84 -11.46 1.36
C TYR A 260 3.33 -11.13 1.29
N ASN A 261 3.97 -11.56 0.20
CA ASN A 261 5.36 -11.22 -0.13
C ASN A 261 6.39 -11.59 0.95
N SER A 262 6.20 -12.74 1.59
CA SER A 262 7.04 -13.21 2.71
C SER A 262 8.53 -13.31 2.38
N PHE A 263 8.88 -13.62 1.12
CA PHE A 263 10.28 -13.69 0.68
C PHE A 263 10.98 -12.34 0.82
N TYR A 264 10.34 -11.28 0.36
CA TYR A 264 10.89 -9.93 0.42
C TYR A 264 10.97 -9.39 1.86
N PHE A 265 9.91 -9.58 2.64
CA PHE A 265 9.88 -9.12 4.03
C PHE A 265 10.85 -9.89 4.94
N GLU A 266 11.05 -11.19 4.71
CA GLU A 266 12.06 -11.95 5.45
C GLU A 266 13.47 -11.48 5.10
N LEU A 267 13.74 -11.17 3.82
CA LEU A 267 15.01 -10.57 3.40
C LEU A 267 15.24 -9.22 4.10
N ALA A 268 14.25 -8.33 4.05
CA ALA A 268 14.32 -7.02 4.71
C ALA A 268 14.61 -7.17 6.22
N ALA A 269 13.90 -8.10 6.89
CA ALA A 269 14.14 -8.39 8.31
C ALA A 269 15.56 -8.91 8.59
N ARG A 270 16.12 -9.72 7.70
CA ARG A 270 17.53 -10.20 7.86
C ARG A 270 18.55 -9.08 7.70
N LEU A 271 18.31 -8.19 6.75
CA LEU A 271 19.18 -7.04 6.51
C LEU A 271 19.20 -6.07 7.70
N GLN A 272 18.12 -6.00 8.49
CA GLN A 272 18.07 -5.22 9.73
C GLN A 272 19.11 -5.69 10.76
N TRP A 273 19.30 -6.99 10.88
CA TRP A 273 20.23 -7.56 11.87
C TRP A 273 21.68 -7.55 11.41
N ASN A 274 21.94 -7.82 10.14
CA ASN A 274 23.28 -7.82 9.60
C ASN A 274 23.30 -7.47 8.12
N PRO A 275 23.29 -6.18 7.78
CA PRO A 275 23.16 -5.72 6.39
C PRO A 275 24.29 -6.22 5.48
N ARG A 276 25.48 -6.49 6.02
CA ARG A 276 26.65 -6.90 5.23
C ARG A 276 26.81 -8.41 5.03
N ALA A 277 26.06 -9.23 5.76
CA ALA A 277 26.24 -10.69 5.76
C ALA A 277 25.21 -11.42 4.89
N VAL A 278 24.38 -10.72 4.13
CA VAL A 278 23.37 -11.35 3.27
C VAL A 278 23.92 -11.50 1.86
N ASP A 279 24.20 -12.75 1.48
CA ASP A 279 24.39 -13.18 0.11
C ASP A 279 23.06 -13.72 -0.44
N LEU A 280 22.67 -13.31 -1.65
CA LEU A 280 21.36 -13.65 -2.22
C LEU A 280 21.22 -15.16 -2.49
N ASP A 281 22.28 -15.82 -2.96
CA ASP A 281 22.25 -17.25 -3.26
C ASP A 281 22.11 -18.08 -1.97
N GLU A 282 22.85 -17.72 -0.94
CA GLU A 282 22.72 -18.33 0.38
C GLU A 282 21.34 -18.04 1.01
N TYR A 283 20.82 -16.83 0.79
CA TYR A 283 19.49 -16.46 1.26
C TYR A 283 18.40 -17.34 0.63
N VAL A 284 18.40 -17.52 -0.69
CA VAL A 284 17.43 -18.37 -1.39
C VAL A 284 17.47 -19.80 -0.84
N GLN A 285 18.64 -20.39 -0.70
CA GLN A 285 18.79 -21.75 -0.14
C GLN A 285 18.26 -21.85 1.29
N LYS A 286 18.59 -20.86 2.13
CA LYS A 286 18.15 -20.81 3.53
C LYS A 286 16.65 -20.60 3.64
N TYR A 287 16.06 -19.75 2.80
CA TYR A 287 14.63 -19.54 2.73
C TYR A 287 13.89 -20.85 2.36
N CYS A 288 14.34 -21.55 1.30
CA CYS A 288 13.79 -22.83 0.92
C CYS A 288 13.89 -23.87 2.05
N ARG A 289 15.02 -23.93 2.72
CA ARG A 289 15.26 -24.86 3.85
C ARG A 289 14.32 -24.60 5.01
N LEU A 290 14.10 -23.36 5.38
CA LEU A 290 13.24 -22.98 6.52
C LEU A 290 11.77 -23.14 6.18
N ARG A 291 11.38 -22.81 4.95
CA ARG A 291 9.98 -22.82 4.51
C ARG A 291 9.46 -24.22 4.22
N TYR A 292 10.28 -25.06 3.60
CA TYR A 292 9.85 -26.37 3.09
C TYR A 292 10.54 -27.56 3.75
N GLY A 293 11.64 -27.32 4.46
CA GLY A 293 12.48 -28.37 5.02
C GLY A 293 13.72 -28.70 4.17
N PRO A 294 14.79 -29.20 4.81
CA PRO A 294 16.07 -29.42 4.14
C PRO A 294 16.01 -30.44 2.97
N GLN A 295 15.10 -31.41 3.03
CA GLN A 295 14.92 -32.43 2.00
C GLN A 295 14.35 -31.89 0.68
N TYR A 296 13.69 -30.72 0.70
CA TYR A 296 13.06 -30.13 -0.47
C TYR A 296 13.86 -28.98 -1.12
N VAL A 297 15.02 -28.63 -0.57
CA VAL A 297 15.84 -27.51 -1.08
C VAL A 297 16.17 -27.71 -2.57
N ALA A 298 16.61 -28.90 -2.97
CA ALA A 298 16.97 -29.18 -4.35
C ALA A 298 15.80 -29.04 -5.35
N ALA A 299 14.57 -29.26 -4.89
CA ALA A 299 13.37 -29.10 -5.72
C ALA A 299 12.87 -27.65 -5.74
N THR A 300 13.02 -26.90 -4.64
CA THR A 300 12.40 -25.58 -4.49
C THR A 300 13.35 -24.40 -4.78
N GLU A 301 14.67 -24.58 -4.62
CA GLU A 301 15.66 -23.56 -4.97
C GLU A 301 15.53 -23.08 -6.43
N PRO A 302 15.40 -23.95 -7.45
CA PRO A 302 15.19 -23.51 -8.83
C PRO A 302 13.93 -22.65 -9.03
N VAL A 303 12.86 -22.91 -8.25
CA VAL A 303 11.63 -22.11 -8.27
C VAL A 303 11.93 -20.67 -7.84
N TRP A 304 12.54 -20.48 -6.68
CA TRP A 304 12.84 -19.15 -6.15
C TRP A 304 13.89 -18.40 -6.96
N ARG A 305 14.83 -19.11 -7.61
CA ARG A 305 15.75 -18.47 -8.56
C ARG A 305 15.01 -17.89 -9.77
N LEU A 306 14.01 -18.59 -10.31
CA LEU A 306 13.17 -18.04 -11.37
C LEU A 306 12.38 -16.81 -10.90
N LEU A 307 11.89 -16.80 -9.65
CA LEU A 307 11.22 -15.63 -9.09
C LEU A 307 12.19 -14.45 -8.88
N VAL A 308 13.43 -14.71 -8.48
CA VAL A 308 14.49 -13.67 -8.39
C VAL A 308 14.84 -13.08 -9.77
N GLU A 309 14.69 -13.86 -10.83
CA GLU A 309 14.90 -13.39 -12.20
C GLU A 309 13.68 -12.68 -12.81
N THR A 310 12.54 -12.66 -12.13
CA THR A 310 11.27 -12.10 -12.60
C THR A 310 10.72 -11.09 -11.61
N VAL A 311 9.80 -11.52 -10.77
CA VAL A 311 9.05 -10.68 -9.83
C VAL A 311 9.91 -10.04 -8.73
N TYR A 312 11.07 -10.58 -8.45
CA TYR A 312 12.06 -10.02 -7.53
C TYR A 312 13.32 -9.50 -8.22
N GLY A 313 13.28 -9.35 -9.55
CA GLY A 313 14.38 -8.90 -10.39
C GLY A 313 14.51 -7.37 -10.47
N GLU A 314 15.43 -6.91 -11.30
CA GLU A 314 15.78 -5.50 -11.46
C GLU A 314 14.63 -4.66 -12.05
N ASP A 315 13.81 -5.25 -12.94
CA ASP A 315 12.66 -4.57 -13.53
C ASP A 315 11.43 -4.53 -12.62
N SER A 316 11.51 -5.08 -11.41
CA SER A 316 10.37 -5.18 -10.48
C SER A 316 10.26 -4.01 -9.49
N GLY A 317 11.19 -3.07 -9.48
CA GLY A 317 11.34 -2.15 -8.37
C GLY A 317 11.25 -0.67 -8.67
N THR A 318 11.19 -0.24 -9.93
CA THR A 318 11.26 1.21 -10.22
C THR A 318 9.93 1.94 -10.05
N VAL A 319 8.81 1.25 -10.20
CA VAL A 319 7.47 1.77 -9.83
C VAL A 319 6.61 0.57 -9.45
N LYS A 320 6.25 0.40 -8.19
CA LYS A 320 5.50 -0.76 -7.67
C LYS A 320 4.18 -1.01 -8.42
N ILE A 321 3.49 0.04 -8.79
CA ILE A 321 2.22 -0.02 -9.53
C ILE A 321 2.36 -0.70 -10.90
N ILE A 322 3.54 -0.67 -11.51
CA ILE A 322 3.78 -1.36 -12.79
C ILE A 322 3.74 -2.88 -12.66
N MET A 323 3.91 -3.40 -11.46
CA MET A 323 3.81 -4.84 -11.20
C MET A 323 2.36 -5.32 -11.04
N ASP A 324 1.41 -4.41 -10.85
CA ASP A 324 0.01 -4.74 -10.61
C ASP A 324 -0.65 -5.34 -11.85
N PRO A 325 -1.58 -6.28 -11.66
CA PRO A 325 -2.45 -6.73 -12.73
C PRO A 325 -3.28 -5.58 -13.30
N LEU A 326 -3.29 -5.41 -14.62
CA LEU A 326 -4.04 -4.33 -15.27
C LEU A 326 -5.55 -4.40 -15.05
N TYR A 327 -6.11 -5.57 -14.71
CA TYR A 327 -7.53 -5.71 -14.37
C TYR A 327 -7.90 -5.13 -12.99
N TRP A 328 -6.93 -4.84 -12.13
CA TRP A 328 -7.20 -4.19 -10.85
C TRP A 328 -7.68 -2.74 -11.01
N PHE A 329 -7.29 -2.11 -12.10
CA PHE A 329 -7.69 -0.75 -12.45
C PHE A 329 -8.86 -0.74 -13.43
N ARG A 330 -9.49 0.41 -13.62
CA ARG A 330 -10.38 0.65 -14.75
C ARG A 330 -9.54 0.64 -16.02
N PRO A 331 -9.70 -0.34 -16.95
CA PRO A 331 -8.93 -0.32 -18.19
C PRO A 331 -9.23 0.93 -19.02
N ASP A 332 -8.19 1.60 -19.49
CA ASP A 332 -8.30 2.70 -20.45
C ASP A 332 -7.22 2.58 -21.54
N LEU A 333 -7.13 3.57 -22.42
CA LEU A 333 -6.12 3.54 -23.48
C LEU A 333 -4.72 3.93 -22.98
N ARG A 334 -4.61 4.50 -21.79
CA ARG A 334 -3.33 4.83 -21.11
C ARG A 334 -2.80 3.69 -20.27
N LEU A 335 -3.65 2.67 -20.01
CA LEU A 335 -3.42 1.47 -19.18
C LEU A 335 -3.30 1.74 -17.67
N LEU A 336 -2.98 2.96 -17.26
CA LEU A 336 -2.94 3.43 -15.87
C LEU A 336 -3.68 4.76 -15.76
N ALA A 337 -5.00 4.74 -15.69
CA ALA A 337 -5.80 5.94 -15.48
C ALA A 337 -5.43 6.62 -14.15
N GLY A 338 -5.02 7.87 -14.23
CA GLY A 338 -4.73 8.71 -13.06
C GLY A 338 -3.26 8.85 -12.66
N TRP A 339 -2.34 8.18 -13.34
CA TRP A 339 -0.91 8.43 -13.17
C TRP A 339 -0.40 9.32 -14.31
N PRO A 340 0.17 10.50 -14.01
CA PRO A 340 0.70 11.41 -15.03
C PRO A 340 1.96 10.89 -15.72
N GLU A 341 2.54 9.77 -15.23
CA GLU A 341 3.83 9.30 -15.69
C GLU A 341 3.71 8.47 -16.97
N ASP A 342 4.07 9.13 -18.04
CA ASP A 342 4.64 8.63 -19.30
C ASP A 342 4.26 7.21 -19.74
N ASP A 343 3.16 7.09 -20.48
CA ASP A 343 2.87 5.95 -21.35
C ASP A 343 4.11 5.41 -22.10
N GLU A 344 5.06 6.30 -22.40
CA GLU A 344 6.28 5.95 -23.12
C GLU A 344 7.27 5.11 -22.32
N ARG A 345 7.27 5.15 -20.97
CA ARG A 345 8.15 4.33 -20.13
C ARG A 345 7.47 3.04 -19.66
N VAL A 346 6.21 3.13 -19.32
CA VAL A 346 5.44 2.06 -18.69
C VAL A 346 5.10 0.94 -19.66
N ILE A 347 4.58 1.28 -20.84
CA ILE A 347 4.20 0.28 -21.86
C ILE A 347 5.40 -0.57 -22.32
N PRO A 348 6.58 0.00 -22.65
CA PRO A 348 7.77 -0.81 -22.97
C PRO A 348 8.17 -1.77 -21.84
N MET A 349 8.01 -1.36 -20.60
CA MET A 349 8.34 -2.16 -19.43
C MET A 349 7.36 -3.33 -19.29
N TRP A 350 6.05 -3.13 -19.40
CA TRP A 350 5.09 -4.23 -19.44
C TRP A 350 5.30 -5.17 -20.61
N ARG A 351 5.67 -4.66 -21.79
CA ARG A 351 5.99 -5.52 -22.94
C ARG A 351 7.19 -6.42 -22.68
N ARG A 352 8.24 -5.94 -22.00
CA ARG A 352 9.38 -6.77 -21.58
C ARG A 352 8.98 -7.87 -20.61
N ARG A 353 7.99 -7.64 -19.78
CA ARG A 353 7.47 -8.64 -18.83
C ARG A 353 6.81 -9.85 -19.50
N SER A 354 6.56 -9.81 -20.80
CA SER A 354 6.23 -11.03 -21.57
C SER A 354 7.26 -12.14 -21.37
N GLU A 355 8.52 -11.80 -21.10
CA GLU A 355 9.60 -12.73 -20.79
C GLU A 355 9.43 -13.43 -19.43
N PHE A 356 8.61 -12.88 -18.53
CA PHE A 356 8.30 -13.50 -17.24
C PHE A 356 7.36 -14.69 -17.39
N ILE A 357 6.46 -14.66 -18.36
CA ILE A 357 5.42 -15.69 -18.56
C ILE A 357 5.99 -17.12 -18.59
N PRO A 358 6.96 -17.46 -19.47
CA PRO A 358 7.53 -18.80 -19.49
C PRO A 358 8.29 -19.16 -18.21
N LYS A 359 8.91 -18.20 -17.53
CA LYS A 359 9.63 -18.42 -16.27
C LYS A 359 8.68 -18.67 -15.10
N LEU A 360 7.60 -17.90 -14.99
CA LEU A 360 6.57 -18.10 -13.97
C LEU A 360 5.83 -19.43 -14.17
N ARG A 361 5.47 -19.76 -15.41
CA ARG A 361 4.95 -21.08 -15.75
C ARG A 361 5.90 -22.18 -15.29
N ARG A 362 7.19 -22.06 -15.64
CA ARG A 362 8.20 -23.04 -15.25
C ARG A 362 8.38 -23.15 -13.73
N ALA A 363 8.27 -22.05 -13.01
CA ALA A 363 8.30 -22.05 -11.55
C ALA A 363 7.11 -22.82 -10.95
N ALA A 364 5.89 -22.61 -11.48
CA ALA A 364 4.70 -23.37 -11.07
C ALA A 364 4.85 -24.87 -11.38
N GLU A 365 5.29 -25.24 -12.57
CA GLU A 365 5.56 -26.64 -12.97
C GLU A 365 6.57 -27.32 -12.04
N LEU A 366 7.67 -26.64 -11.69
CA LEU A 366 8.70 -27.18 -10.81
C LEU A 366 8.18 -27.40 -9.39
N LEU A 367 7.39 -26.45 -8.87
CA LEU A 367 6.82 -26.57 -7.54
C LEU A 367 5.75 -27.66 -7.48
N LEU A 368 4.89 -27.76 -8.52
CA LEU A 368 3.91 -28.82 -8.67
C LEU A 368 4.59 -30.20 -8.75
N ALA A 369 5.69 -30.32 -9.49
CA ALA A 369 6.48 -31.54 -9.61
C ALA A 369 7.15 -31.99 -8.29
N ALA A 370 7.21 -31.14 -7.28
CA ALA A 370 7.67 -31.50 -5.94
C ALA A 370 6.68 -32.41 -5.18
N GLY A 371 5.54 -32.75 -5.77
CA GLY A 371 4.60 -33.80 -5.38
C GLY A 371 4.21 -33.77 -3.91
N ASN A 372 4.80 -34.63 -3.09
CA ASN A 372 4.51 -34.73 -1.66
C ASN A 372 4.63 -33.40 -0.91
N LEU A 373 5.51 -32.49 -1.35
CA LEU A 373 5.67 -31.18 -0.72
C LEU A 373 4.35 -30.40 -0.80
N VAL A 374 3.81 -30.18 -2.01
CA VAL A 374 2.56 -29.41 -2.17
C VAL A 374 1.34 -30.18 -1.62
N GLY A 375 1.38 -31.52 -1.57
CA GLY A 375 0.35 -32.34 -0.94
C GLY A 375 0.25 -32.18 0.56
N GLU A 376 1.36 -31.90 1.27
CA GLU A 376 1.43 -31.93 2.73
C GLU A 376 1.75 -30.58 3.38
N ASN A 377 2.29 -29.61 2.61
CA ASN A 377 2.76 -28.33 3.14
C ASN A 377 1.91 -27.14 2.64
N ASN A 378 1.14 -26.53 3.54
CA ASN A 378 0.29 -25.40 3.21
C ASN A 378 1.06 -24.17 2.70
N MET A 379 2.34 -23.97 3.10
CA MET A 379 3.15 -22.88 2.56
C MET A 379 3.50 -23.12 1.10
N ALA A 380 3.83 -24.37 0.74
CA ALA A 380 4.09 -24.71 -0.65
C ALA A 380 2.83 -24.61 -1.53
N ARG A 381 1.66 -25.00 -1.01
CA ARG A 381 0.37 -24.81 -1.71
C ARG A 381 0.09 -23.33 -1.95
N ARG A 382 0.28 -22.50 -0.94
CA ARG A 382 0.11 -21.06 -1.06
C ARG A 382 1.05 -20.47 -2.09
N ASP A 383 2.35 -20.83 -2.05
CA ASP A 383 3.33 -20.34 -3.02
C ASP A 383 2.99 -20.79 -4.44
N LEU A 384 2.44 -22.00 -4.60
CA LEU A 384 1.97 -22.50 -5.90
C LEU A 384 0.83 -21.62 -6.45
N VAL A 385 -0.16 -21.28 -5.60
CA VAL A 385 -1.25 -20.38 -5.97
C VAL A 385 -0.70 -18.97 -6.28
N ASP A 386 0.22 -18.44 -5.47
CA ASP A 386 0.83 -17.13 -5.68
C ASP A 386 1.60 -17.03 -7.00
N ILE A 387 2.34 -18.07 -7.37
CA ILE A 387 3.08 -18.13 -8.64
C ILE A 387 2.11 -18.27 -9.82
N ALA A 388 1.10 -19.14 -9.71
CA ALA A 388 0.14 -19.38 -10.77
C ALA A 388 -0.73 -18.17 -11.07
N ARG A 389 -1.27 -17.49 -10.02
CA ARG A 389 -2.08 -16.28 -10.22
C ARG A 389 -1.28 -15.15 -10.86
N GLN A 390 0.01 -15.04 -10.53
CA GLN A 390 0.90 -14.05 -11.14
C GLN A 390 1.21 -14.38 -12.60
N TRP A 391 1.38 -15.67 -12.93
CA TRP A 391 1.50 -16.12 -14.30
C TRP A 391 0.26 -15.79 -15.15
N ILE A 392 -0.95 -16.03 -14.62
CA ILE A 392 -2.21 -15.67 -15.29
C ILE A 392 -2.30 -14.16 -15.49
N ALA A 393 -1.97 -13.36 -14.45
CA ALA A 393 -2.03 -11.91 -14.52
C ALA A 393 -1.08 -11.32 -15.58
N GLU A 394 0.14 -11.86 -15.71
CA GLU A 394 1.06 -11.42 -16.77
C GLU A 394 0.54 -11.74 -18.18
N ARG A 395 -0.08 -12.89 -18.36
CA ARG A 395 -0.74 -13.25 -19.64
C ARG A 395 -1.89 -12.29 -19.93
N PHE A 396 -2.71 -11.97 -18.93
CA PHE A 396 -3.79 -10.99 -19.05
C PHE A 396 -3.24 -9.61 -19.44
N ASN A 397 -2.18 -9.13 -18.77
CA ASN A 397 -1.56 -7.86 -19.06
C ASN A 397 -1.12 -7.78 -20.53
N GLN A 398 -0.46 -8.81 -21.06
CA GLN A 398 -0.03 -8.84 -22.46
C GLN A 398 -1.23 -8.86 -23.44
N ALA A 399 -2.28 -9.63 -23.11
CA ALA A 399 -3.49 -9.68 -23.94
C ALA A 399 -4.23 -8.34 -23.98
N LEU A 400 -4.34 -7.66 -22.83
CA LEU A 400 -4.98 -6.34 -22.73
C LEU A 400 -4.19 -5.25 -23.48
N ILE A 401 -2.86 -5.26 -23.36
CA ILE A 401 -1.97 -4.36 -24.14
C ILE A 401 -2.16 -4.60 -25.64
N GLY A 402 -2.20 -5.86 -26.07
CA GLY A 402 -2.49 -6.22 -27.45
C GLY A 402 -3.86 -5.73 -27.95
N ALA A 403 -4.88 -5.82 -27.09
CA ALA A 403 -6.23 -5.33 -27.39
C ALA A 403 -6.29 -3.80 -27.56
N ARG A 404 -5.61 -3.07 -26.68
CA ARG A 404 -5.40 -1.62 -26.81
C ARG A 404 -4.74 -1.25 -28.13
N ASP A 405 -3.64 -1.91 -28.46
CA ASP A 405 -2.90 -1.66 -29.70
C ASP A 405 -3.74 -1.99 -30.95
N ALA A 406 -4.49 -3.09 -30.92
CA ALA A 406 -5.42 -3.45 -31.98
C ALA A 406 -6.50 -2.38 -32.19
N PHE A 407 -7.07 -1.84 -31.12
CA PHE A 407 -8.04 -0.75 -31.16
C PHE A 407 -7.43 0.53 -31.76
N LEU A 408 -6.27 0.96 -31.27
CA LEU A 408 -5.56 2.15 -31.79
C LEU A 408 -5.19 2.03 -33.27
N ALA A 409 -4.94 0.81 -33.73
CA ALA A 409 -4.69 0.50 -35.16
C ALA A 409 -5.99 0.33 -35.99
N GLY A 410 -7.18 0.41 -35.39
CA GLY A 410 -8.45 0.16 -36.06
C GLY A 410 -8.65 -1.31 -36.44
N ASN A 411 -7.92 -2.24 -35.83
CA ASN A 411 -8.00 -3.68 -36.11
C ASN A 411 -9.07 -4.37 -35.27
N GLY A 412 -10.33 -4.24 -35.68
CA GLY A 412 -11.48 -4.85 -34.98
C GLY A 412 -11.44 -6.38 -34.95
N GLY A 413 -10.76 -7.04 -35.92
CA GLY A 413 -10.61 -8.50 -35.93
C GLY A 413 -9.72 -9.00 -34.81
N GLU A 414 -8.58 -8.35 -34.59
CA GLU A 414 -7.67 -8.70 -33.50
C GLU A 414 -8.27 -8.34 -32.13
N LEU A 415 -8.95 -7.20 -32.01
CA LEU A 415 -9.70 -6.85 -30.82
C LEU A 415 -10.70 -7.95 -30.43
N ALA A 416 -11.50 -8.43 -31.39
CA ALA A 416 -12.47 -9.51 -31.17
C ALA A 416 -11.82 -10.86 -30.82
N ARG A 417 -10.59 -11.11 -31.27
CA ARG A 417 -9.80 -12.31 -30.91
C ARG A 417 -9.30 -12.26 -29.47
N LEU A 418 -8.87 -11.08 -28.99
CA LEU A 418 -8.25 -10.91 -27.68
C LEU A 418 -9.26 -10.82 -26.53
N GLU A 419 -10.48 -10.35 -26.79
CA GLU A 419 -11.54 -10.25 -25.79
C GLU A 419 -11.82 -11.57 -25.05
N PRO A 420 -12.14 -12.70 -25.73
CA PRO A 420 -12.40 -13.95 -25.04
C PRO A 420 -11.16 -14.46 -24.28
N ILE A 421 -9.95 -14.18 -24.75
CA ILE A 421 -8.72 -14.55 -24.04
C ILE A 421 -8.65 -13.81 -22.69
N CYS A 422 -8.85 -12.49 -22.70
CA CYS A 422 -8.86 -11.71 -21.46
C CYS A 422 -9.93 -12.20 -20.47
N LEU A 423 -11.13 -12.47 -20.96
CA LEU A 423 -12.26 -12.89 -20.10
C LEU A 423 -12.04 -14.31 -19.55
N THR A 424 -11.49 -15.24 -20.34
CA THR A 424 -11.15 -16.59 -19.87
C THR A 424 -10.04 -16.56 -18.83
N LEU A 425 -8.99 -15.75 -19.02
CA LEU A 425 -7.93 -15.59 -18.02
C LEU A 425 -8.45 -15.06 -16.67
N LEU A 426 -9.50 -14.24 -16.68
CA LEU A 426 -10.15 -13.80 -15.44
C LEU A 426 -11.04 -14.88 -14.81
N ASP A 427 -11.66 -15.77 -15.60
CA ASP A 427 -12.34 -16.96 -15.07
C ASP A 427 -11.33 -17.92 -14.41
N ASP A 428 -10.22 -18.17 -15.08
CA ASP A 428 -9.11 -18.99 -14.57
C ASP A 428 -8.57 -18.40 -13.26
N GLN A 429 -8.36 -17.08 -13.21
CA GLN A 429 -7.90 -16.38 -12.01
C GLN A 429 -8.90 -16.52 -10.86
N ALA A 430 -10.19 -16.28 -11.11
CA ALA A 430 -11.23 -16.39 -10.09
C ALA A 430 -11.35 -17.84 -9.56
N ARG A 431 -11.31 -18.85 -10.43
CA ARG A 431 -11.29 -20.28 -10.05
C ARG A 431 -10.09 -20.61 -9.16
N LEU A 432 -8.90 -20.16 -9.55
CA LEU A 432 -7.67 -20.39 -8.78
C LEU A 432 -7.75 -19.74 -7.39
N LEU A 433 -8.19 -18.50 -7.31
CA LEU A 433 -8.33 -17.78 -6.04
C LEU A 433 -9.38 -18.42 -5.12
N ALA A 434 -10.49 -18.92 -5.68
CA ALA A 434 -11.52 -19.64 -4.93
C ALA A 434 -11.00 -20.91 -4.26
N SER A 435 -9.99 -21.56 -4.82
CA SER A 435 -9.38 -22.77 -4.26
C SER A 435 -8.55 -22.51 -2.98
N TRP A 436 -8.24 -21.23 -2.67
CA TRP A 436 -7.44 -20.89 -1.49
C TRP A 436 -8.18 -19.93 -0.52
N PRO A 437 -8.44 -20.35 0.72
CA PRO A 437 -9.32 -19.62 1.65
C PRO A 437 -8.88 -18.16 1.93
N ALA A 438 -7.57 -17.83 1.85
CA ALA A 438 -7.08 -16.49 2.09
C ALA A 438 -7.45 -15.50 0.97
N TYR A 439 -7.79 -15.99 -0.23
CA TYR A 439 -8.14 -15.20 -1.40
C TYR A 439 -9.65 -15.09 -1.65
N ARG A 440 -10.44 -15.21 -0.57
CA ARG A 440 -11.90 -15.12 -0.65
C ARG A 440 -12.42 -13.81 -0.05
N LEU A 441 -13.23 -13.09 -0.82
CA LEU A 441 -13.89 -11.87 -0.34
C LEU A 441 -14.84 -12.18 0.82
N SER A 442 -15.51 -13.33 0.77
CA SER A 442 -16.38 -13.83 1.84
C SER A 442 -15.68 -13.90 3.20
N ARG A 443 -14.38 -14.18 3.24
CA ARG A 443 -13.57 -14.18 4.47
C ARG A 443 -13.42 -12.77 5.05
N GLN A 444 -13.15 -11.76 4.22
CA GLN A 444 -13.09 -10.37 4.70
C GLN A 444 -14.44 -9.90 5.24
N VAL A 445 -15.54 -10.25 4.55
CA VAL A 445 -16.89 -9.96 5.04
C VAL A 445 -17.15 -10.60 6.40
N ALA A 446 -16.70 -11.86 6.61
CA ALA A 446 -16.86 -12.54 7.89
C ALA A 446 -16.07 -11.87 9.03
N GLN A 447 -14.91 -11.27 8.73
CA GLN A 447 -14.07 -10.57 9.73
C GLN A 447 -14.73 -9.32 10.30
N VAL A 448 -15.54 -8.62 9.50
CA VAL A 448 -16.18 -7.35 9.89
C VAL A 448 -17.68 -7.50 10.18
N ARG A 449 -18.18 -8.73 10.27
CA ARG A 449 -19.63 -9.03 10.40
C ARG A 449 -20.28 -8.35 11.59
N ASP A 450 -19.58 -8.28 12.72
CA ASP A 450 -20.12 -7.75 13.98
C ASP A 450 -19.90 -6.23 14.11
N GLU A 451 -19.20 -5.61 13.16
CA GLU A 451 -18.82 -4.20 13.20
C GLU A 451 -19.72 -3.31 12.34
N TYR A 452 -20.28 -3.87 11.26
CA TYR A 452 -21.08 -3.12 10.29
C TYR A 452 -22.51 -3.70 10.17
N PRO A 453 -23.53 -2.83 10.09
CA PRO A 453 -24.92 -3.28 9.83
C PRO A 453 -25.06 -4.04 8.50
N ASP A 454 -24.30 -3.67 7.50
CA ASP A 454 -24.21 -4.33 6.18
C ASP A 454 -22.72 -4.59 5.86
N PRO A 455 -22.15 -5.69 6.35
CA PRO A 455 -20.72 -5.99 6.17
C PRO A 455 -20.35 -6.28 4.72
N VAL A 456 -21.28 -6.83 3.92
CA VAL A 456 -21.05 -7.09 2.48
C VAL A 456 -20.86 -5.78 1.75
N LYS A 457 -21.77 -4.85 1.94
CA LYS A 457 -21.70 -3.52 1.32
C LYS A 457 -20.46 -2.75 1.80
N ALA A 458 -20.15 -2.79 3.10
CA ALA A 458 -18.99 -2.10 3.66
C ALA A 458 -17.68 -2.57 3.01
N VAL A 459 -17.47 -3.89 2.90
CA VAL A 459 -16.26 -4.46 2.28
C VAL A 459 -16.21 -4.14 0.79
N LYS A 460 -17.32 -4.26 0.07
CA LYS A 460 -17.37 -3.92 -1.37
C LYS A 460 -17.09 -2.44 -1.64
N LEU A 461 -17.61 -1.54 -0.80
CA LEU A 461 -17.30 -0.12 -0.87
C LEU A 461 -15.82 0.16 -0.66
N LEU A 462 -15.18 -0.52 0.28
CA LEU A 462 -13.75 -0.41 0.52
C LEU A 462 -12.92 -0.75 -0.72
N HIS A 463 -13.27 -1.83 -1.41
CA HIS A 463 -12.55 -2.25 -2.63
C HIS A 463 -12.81 -1.36 -3.84
N VAL A 464 -13.99 -0.75 -3.96
CA VAL A 464 -14.31 0.14 -5.09
C VAL A 464 -13.79 1.56 -4.85
N TRP A 465 -13.97 2.10 -3.65
CA TRP A 465 -13.71 3.51 -3.35
C TRP A 465 -12.77 3.77 -2.17
N CYS A 466 -12.20 2.77 -1.55
CA CYS A 466 -11.28 2.78 -0.41
C CYS A 466 -11.77 3.62 0.79
N ASN A 467 -12.08 4.89 0.59
CA ASN A 467 -12.61 5.79 1.63
C ASN A 467 -13.90 6.47 1.15
N PRO A 468 -15.04 5.75 1.15
CA PRO A 468 -16.30 6.28 0.67
C PRO A 468 -16.81 7.40 1.59
N VAL A 469 -17.18 8.53 0.99
CA VAL A 469 -17.86 9.62 1.68
C VAL A 469 -19.35 9.54 1.34
N GLU A 470 -20.22 9.65 2.36
CA GLU A 470 -21.65 9.57 2.15
C GLU A 470 -22.13 10.65 1.16
N GLY A 471 -22.83 10.21 0.11
CA GLY A 471 -23.33 11.09 -0.96
C GLY A 471 -22.32 11.48 -2.03
N GLN A 472 -21.06 11.00 -1.94
CA GLN A 472 -20.04 11.17 -2.99
C GLN A 472 -19.54 9.80 -3.42
N GLU A 473 -19.51 9.54 -4.72
CA GLU A 473 -18.69 8.48 -5.29
C GLU A 473 -17.25 9.00 -5.21
N SER A 474 -16.50 8.54 -4.22
CA SER A 474 -15.15 9.03 -3.95
C SER A 474 -14.22 8.68 -5.10
N VAL A 475 -13.72 9.71 -5.78
CA VAL A 475 -12.87 9.55 -6.97
C VAL A 475 -11.40 9.34 -6.64
N PRO A 476 -10.80 10.03 -5.64
CA PRO A 476 -9.34 10.06 -5.50
C PRO A 476 -8.68 8.72 -5.15
N LEU A 477 -9.38 7.86 -4.40
CA LEU A 477 -8.86 6.55 -3.98
C LEU A 477 -9.61 5.37 -4.62
N ARG A 478 -10.22 5.60 -5.77
CA ARG A 478 -10.84 4.50 -6.52
C ARG A 478 -9.79 3.46 -6.86
N ASP A 479 -10.15 2.17 -6.62
CA ASP A 479 -9.26 1.03 -6.83
C ASP A 479 -7.93 1.10 -6.03
N TYR A 480 -7.82 1.94 -4.99
CA TYR A 480 -6.61 1.97 -4.17
C TYR A 480 -6.47 0.69 -3.32
N TYR A 481 -7.56 0.22 -2.68
CA TYR A 481 -7.56 -1.03 -1.91
C TYR A 481 -7.86 -2.22 -2.83
N ARG A 482 -6.94 -2.49 -3.75
CA ARG A 482 -7.05 -3.51 -4.79
C ARG A 482 -6.37 -4.80 -4.38
N MET A 483 -7.00 -5.92 -4.67
CA MET A 483 -6.52 -7.26 -4.30
C MET A 483 -6.97 -8.31 -5.31
N ASP A 484 -6.25 -9.43 -5.34
CA ASP A 484 -6.74 -10.67 -5.93
C ASP A 484 -7.61 -11.40 -4.92
N LEU A 485 -8.93 -11.25 -5.07
CA LEU A 485 -9.94 -12.04 -4.37
C LEU A 485 -10.93 -12.60 -5.39
N ASP A 486 -11.40 -13.82 -5.15
CA ASP A 486 -12.23 -14.58 -6.08
C ASP A 486 -13.45 -13.80 -6.61
N GLU A 487 -14.31 -13.30 -5.72
CA GLU A 487 -15.50 -12.55 -6.12
C GLU A 487 -15.18 -11.14 -6.65
N LEU A 488 -14.04 -10.53 -6.27
CA LEU A 488 -13.62 -9.29 -6.91
C LEU A 488 -13.26 -9.52 -8.37
N VAL A 489 -12.54 -10.60 -8.66
CA VAL A 489 -12.18 -10.92 -10.04
C VAL A 489 -13.41 -11.31 -10.85
N ALA A 490 -14.28 -12.18 -10.32
CA ALA A 490 -15.45 -12.69 -11.03
C ALA A 490 -16.53 -11.61 -11.23
N ASP A 491 -16.86 -10.85 -10.18
CA ASP A 491 -18.08 -10.04 -10.12
C ASP A 491 -17.81 -8.53 -10.29
N TYR A 492 -16.53 -8.11 -10.22
CA TYR A 492 -16.16 -6.70 -10.35
C TYR A 492 -15.16 -6.45 -11.48
N TYR A 493 -13.98 -7.08 -11.45
CA TYR A 493 -12.96 -6.81 -12.45
C TYR A 493 -13.32 -7.36 -13.83
N LYS A 494 -13.81 -8.60 -13.92
CA LYS A 494 -14.23 -9.19 -15.20
C LYS A 494 -15.38 -8.42 -15.88
N PRO A 495 -16.47 -8.03 -15.19
CA PRO A 495 -17.49 -7.17 -15.77
C PRO A 495 -16.96 -5.81 -16.27
N ARG A 496 -15.97 -5.20 -15.57
CA ARG A 496 -15.33 -3.97 -16.07
C ARG A 496 -14.57 -4.20 -17.37
N VAL A 497 -13.79 -5.28 -17.43
CA VAL A 497 -13.07 -5.65 -18.66
C VAL A 497 -14.03 -5.95 -19.80
N ALA A 498 -15.15 -6.62 -19.54
CA ALA A 498 -16.18 -6.85 -20.55
C ALA A 498 -16.80 -5.52 -21.05
N ALA A 499 -17.06 -4.57 -20.15
CA ALA A 499 -17.56 -3.24 -20.52
C ALA A 499 -16.53 -2.45 -21.35
N TYR A 500 -15.24 -2.54 -21.02
CA TYR A 500 -14.15 -1.99 -21.82
C TYR A 500 -14.17 -2.51 -23.25
N PHE A 501 -14.19 -3.82 -23.44
CA PHE A 501 -14.20 -4.42 -24.78
C PHE A 501 -15.48 -4.07 -25.56
N ALA A 502 -16.64 -4.04 -24.91
CA ALA A 502 -17.89 -3.61 -25.56
C ALA A 502 -17.78 -2.18 -26.10
N LEU A 503 -17.27 -1.26 -25.28
CA LEU A 503 -17.04 0.14 -25.70
C LEU A 503 -16.06 0.23 -26.88
N LEU A 504 -14.93 -0.46 -26.81
CA LEU A 504 -13.93 -0.44 -27.89
C LEU A 504 -14.47 -1.02 -29.19
N ARG A 505 -15.24 -2.11 -29.14
CA ARG A 505 -15.89 -2.68 -30.33
C ARG A 505 -16.86 -1.69 -30.99
N ASP A 506 -17.72 -1.04 -30.20
CA ASP A 506 -18.67 -0.05 -30.70
C ASP A 506 -17.97 1.13 -31.37
N LYS A 507 -16.87 1.62 -30.76
CA LYS A 507 -16.05 2.69 -31.34
C LYS A 507 -15.37 2.24 -32.63
N CYS A 508 -14.77 1.05 -32.63
CA CYS A 508 -14.10 0.49 -33.81
C CYS A 508 -15.10 0.28 -34.96
N ALA A 509 -16.31 -0.23 -34.69
CA ALA A 509 -17.37 -0.37 -35.68
C ALA A 509 -17.82 1.00 -36.26
N ALA A 510 -17.71 2.06 -35.49
CA ALA A 510 -17.98 3.45 -35.94
C ALA A 510 -16.75 4.10 -36.63
N GLY A 511 -15.64 3.35 -36.85
CA GLY A 511 -14.41 3.88 -37.45
C GLY A 511 -13.62 4.82 -36.53
N ARG A 512 -13.83 4.76 -35.21
CA ARG A 512 -13.15 5.57 -34.20
C ARG A 512 -12.09 4.75 -33.49
N THR A 513 -10.93 5.36 -33.22
CA THR A 513 -9.81 4.79 -32.46
C THR A 513 -9.49 5.61 -31.20
N THR A 514 -10.46 6.43 -30.76
CA THR A 514 -10.35 7.25 -29.55
C THR A 514 -11.57 7.07 -28.67
N VAL A 515 -11.34 7.16 -27.36
CA VAL A 515 -12.37 7.14 -26.31
C VAL A 515 -12.04 8.26 -25.33
N THR A 516 -13.04 8.99 -24.83
CA THR A 516 -12.86 10.02 -23.81
C THR A 516 -13.00 9.43 -22.41
N ASP A 517 -12.52 10.15 -21.39
CA ASP A 517 -12.63 9.72 -19.99
C ASP A 517 -14.11 9.63 -19.57
N GLU A 518 -14.97 10.54 -20.04
CA GLU A 518 -16.40 10.50 -19.77
C GLU A 518 -17.09 9.26 -20.39
N GLU A 519 -16.63 8.81 -21.57
CA GLU A 519 -17.14 7.61 -22.23
C GLU A 519 -16.74 6.36 -21.45
N PHE A 520 -15.51 6.32 -20.89
CA PHE A 520 -15.07 5.26 -19.97
C PHE A 520 -15.87 5.29 -18.66
N ASP A 521 -16.03 6.44 -18.02
CA ASP A 521 -16.81 6.57 -16.79
C ASP A 521 -18.27 6.12 -16.97
N ALA A 522 -18.88 6.44 -18.12
CA ALA A 522 -20.24 6.05 -18.42
C ALA A 522 -20.46 4.53 -18.46
N VAL A 523 -19.45 3.73 -18.84
CA VAL A 523 -19.57 2.27 -18.89
C VAL A 523 -19.14 1.60 -17.57
N TYR A 524 -18.24 2.20 -16.78
CA TYR A 524 -17.79 1.61 -15.53
C TYR A 524 -18.69 1.90 -14.34
N ALA A 525 -19.22 3.13 -14.21
CA ALA A 525 -20.04 3.50 -13.07
C ALA A 525 -21.28 2.59 -12.84
N PRO A 526 -21.99 2.09 -13.90
CA PRO A 526 -23.04 1.10 -13.70
C PRO A 526 -22.54 -0.24 -13.15
N VAL A 527 -21.36 -0.71 -13.57
CA VAL A 527 -20.75 -1.95 -13.11
C VAL A 527 -20.40 -1.86 -11.63
N GLU A 528 -19.79 -0.76 -11.22
CA GLU A 528 -19.41 -0.49 -9.83
C GLU A 528 -20.63 -0.45 -8.91
N ARG A 529 -21.66 0.29 -9.29
CA ARG A 529 -22.91 0.36 -8.53
C ARG A 529 -23.60 -1.00 -8.43
N ALA A 530 -23.62 -1.77 -9.52
CA ALA A 530 -24.19 -3.12 -9.54
C ALA A 530 -23.42 -4.06 -8.59
N PHE A 531 -22.09 -4.03 -8.62
CA PHE A 531 -21.26 -4.82 -7.72
C PHE A 531 -21.51 -4.49 -6.25
N VAL A 532 -21.52 -3.20 -5.88
CA VAL A 532 -21.76 -2.76 -4.49
C VAL A 532 -23.16 -3.13 -4.00
N ALA A 533 -24.17 -3.09 -4.88
CA ALA A 533 -25.57 -3.41 -4.54
C ALA A 533 -25.87 -4.92 -4.52
N ALA A 534 -25.06 -5.74 -5.19
CA ALA A 534 -25.29 -7.18 -5.28
C ALA A 534 -24.99 -7.89 -3.93
N PRO A 535 -25.71 -8.98 -3.61
CA PRO A 535 -25.33 -9.84 -2.50
C PRO A 535 -23.95 -10.47 -2.74
N LEU A 536 -23.34 -11.03 -1.68
CA LEU A 536 -22.17 -11.86 -1.82
C LEU A 536 -22.55 -13.16 -2.53
N CYS A 537 -21.77 -13.54 -3.54
CA CYS A 537 -22.01 -14.75 -4.34
C CYS A 537 -20.72 -15.58 -4.40
N PRO A 538 -20.37 -16.28 -3.30
CA PRO A 538 -19.11 -17.02 -3.22
C PRO A 538 -18.99 -18.08 -4.31
N LEU A 539 -17.83 -18.15 -4.94
CA LEU A 539 -17.50 -19.22 -5.86
C LEU A 539 -17.36 -20.56 -5.09
N PRO A 540 -17.53 -21.71 -5.75
CA PRO A 540 -17.24 -23.01 -5.16
C PRO A 540 -15.82 -23.07 -4.58
N ASP A 541 -15.63 -23.75 -3.43
CA ASP A 541 -14.35 -23.84 -2.70
C ASP A 541 -13.91 -25.30 -2.45
N ASP A 542 -14.43 -26.21 -3.21
CA ASP A 542 -14.25 -27.64 -3.10
C ASP A 542 -13.09 -28.22 -3.93
N GLU A 543 -12.42 -27.37 -4.73
CA GLU A 543 -11.29 -27.79 -5.55
C GLU A 543 -9.97 -27.66 -4.77
N ASP A 544 -9.09 -28.67 -4.91
CA ASP A 544 -7.72 -28.58 -4.39
C ASP A 544 -6.90 -27.62 -5.26
N PRO A 545 -6.18 -26.65 -4.70
CA PRO A 545 -5.39 -25.70 -5.50
C PRO A 545 -4.32 -26.36 -6.37
N THR A 546 -3.84 -27.54 -5.97
CA THR A 546 -2.87 -28.32 -6.75
C THR A 546 -3.49 -28.84 -8.04
N ASP A 547 -4.72 -29.36 -7.96
CA ASP A 547 -5.45 -29.86 -9.12
C ASP A 547 -5.82 -28.70 -10.06
N VAL A 548 -6.28 -27.56 -9.49
CA VAL A 548 -6.60 -26.36 -10.29
C VAL A 548 -5.37 -25.87 -11.06
N VAL A 549 -4.20 -25.77 -10.41
CA VAL A 549 -2.99 -25.32 -11.10
C VAL A 549 -2.55 -26.33 -12.16
N GLN A 550 -2.68 -27.63 -11.91
CA GLN A 550 -2.39 -28.66 -12.91
C GLN A 550 -3.27 -28.49 -14.15
N ASP A 551 -4.58 -28.37 -13.98
CA ASP A 551 -5.53 -28.15 -15.09
C ASP A 551 -5.16 -26.89 -15.89
N LEU A 552 -4.89 -25.78 -15.20
CA LEU A 552 -4.52 -24.51 -15.83
C LEU A 552 -3.23 -24.59 -16.66
N LEU A 553 -2.24 -25.39 -16.20
CA LEU A 553 -1.00 -25.61 -16.94
C LEU A 553 -1.22 -26.51 -18.15
N GLU A 554 -2.14 -27.51 -18.08
CA GLU A 554 -2.48 -28.40 -19.16
C GLU A 554 -3.34 -27.72 -20.26
N ASP A 555 -4.34 -26.94 -19.86
CA ASP A 555 -5.26 -26.22 -20.78
C ASP A 555 -4.57 -25.07 -21.54
N ASN A 556 -3.49 -24.54 -21.01
CA ASN A 556 -2.79 -23.37 -21.53
C ASN A 556 -1.42 -23.73 -22.14
N VAL A 557 -1.36 -24.73 -22.98
CA VAL A 557 -0.10 -25.27 -23.59
C VAL A 557 0.50 -24.37 -24.69
N GLU A 558 -0.07 -23.19 -25.02
CA GLU A 558 0.51 -22.26 -26.01
C GLU A 558 1.10 -20.98 -25.35
#